data_4ea96e4ef42fa6127f33325d4586b1d3
#
_entry.id   4ea96e4ef42fa6127f33325d4586b1d3
#
_cell.length_a   1.000
_cell.length_b   1.000
_cell.length_c   1.000
_cell.angle_alpha   90.00
_cell.angle_beta   90.00
_cell.angle_gamma   90.00
#
_symmetry.space_group_name_H-M   'P 1'
#
loop_
_entity.id
_entity.type
_entity.pdbx_description
1 polymer ?
#
loop_
_entity_poly.entity_id
_entity_poly.type
_entity_poly.pdbx_seq_one_letter_code
_entity_poly.pdbx_strand_id
1 'polypeptide(L)' 'MEETVQRFINSQPDGVKLAEMEENLRQSRLRLGYVTRKLLNEGKVIKVENKYFPVTETVEKY' A
#
# COMPACT_ATOMS: atom_id res chain seq x y z
N MET A 1 10.96 1.41 -6.20
CA MET A 1 10.09 2.16 -5.30
C MET A 1 8.73 1.55 -5.14
N GLU A 2 8.09 1.21 -6.22
CA GLU A 2 6.78 0.59 -6.15
C GLU A 2 6.82 -0.72 -5.36
N GLU A 3 7.80 -1.52 -5.62
CA GLU A 3 7.94 -2.78 -4.94
C GLU A 3 8.18 -2.60 -3.45
N THR A 4 8.98 -1.60 -3.10
CA THR A 4 9.27 -1.31 -1.70
C THR A 4 8.00 -0.91 -0.96
N VAL A 5 7.19 -0.06 -1.58
CA VAL A 5 5.94 0.38 -0.98
C VAL A 5 4.98 -0.79 -0.83
N GLN A 6 4.90 -1.62 -1.85
CA GLN A 6 4.01 -2.77 -1.79
C GLN A 6 4.40 -3.74 -0.69
N ARG A 7 5.70 -3.98 -0.56
CA ARG A 7 6.17 -4.85 0.51
C ARG A 7 5.84 -4.31 1.87
N PHE A 8 6.01 -3.00 2.02
CA PHE A 8 5.72 -2.39 3.31
C PHE A 8 4.24 -2.55 3.64
N ILE A 9 3.39 -2.31 2.67
CA ILE A 9 1.95 -2.46 2.88
C ILE A 9 1.61 -3.92 3.18
N ASN A 10 2.24 -4.83 2.47
CA ASN A 10 1.98 -6.25 2.69
C ASN A 10 2.37 -6.71 4.09
N SER A 11 3.29 -6.00 4.71
CA SER A 11 3.72 -6.37 6.06
C SER A 11 2.84 -5.72 7.13
N GLN A 12 1.81 -4.99 6.73
CA GLN A 12 0.94 -4.28 7.65
C GLN A 12 -0.50 -4.75 7.48
N PRO A 13 -0.84 -5.93 7.99
CA PRO A 13 -2.18 -6.46 7.78
C PRO A 13 -3.28 -5.61 8.38
N ASP A 14 -2.94 -4.80 9.37
CA ASP A 14 -3.94 -3.92 9.99
C ASP A 14 -4.08 -2.60 9.26
N GLY A 15 -3.35 -2.44 8.15
CA GLY A 15 -3.42 -1.21 7.39
C GLY A 15 -2.35 -0.24 7.77
N VAL A 16 -2.00 0.64 6.84
CA VAL A 16 -0.96 1.63 7.08
C VAL A 16 -1.38 2.94 6.42
N LYS A 17 -1.12 4.03 7.12
CA LYS A 17 -1.44 5.35 6.59
C LYS A 17 -0.27 5.89 5.80
N LEU A 18 -0.58 6.83 4.90
CA LEU A 18 0.45 7.44 4.09
C LEU A 18 1.53 8.10 4.94
N ALA A 19 1.13 8.74 6.02
CA ALA A 19 2.09 9.39 6.90
C ALA A 19 3.08 8.40 7.49
N GLU A 20 2.62 7.21 7.80
CA GLU A 20 3.50 6.18 8.33
C GLU A 20 4.50 5.72 7.28
N MET A 21 4.06 5.68 6.03
CA MET A 21 4.97 5.33 4.95
C MET A 21 6.03 6.41 4.74
N GLU A 22 5.61 7.67 4.85
CA GLU A 22 6.57 8.76 4.74
C GLU A 22 7.70 8.60 5.75
N GLU A 23 7.33 8.29 6.97
CA GLU A 23 8.29 8.16 8.02
C GLU A 23 9.17 6.93 7.87
N ASN A 24 8.56 5.81 7.60
CA ASN A 24 9.30 4.56 7.56
C ASN A 24 10.14 4.40 6.30
N LEU A 25 9.65 4.89 5.19
CA LEU A 25 10.34 4.74 3.92
C LEU A 25 11.14 5.97 3.53
N ARG A 26 10.98 7.05 4.30
CA ARG A 26 11.70 8.30 4.06
C ARG A 26 11.49 8.80 2.64
N GLN A 27 10.26 8.76 2.20
CA GLN A 27 9.89 9.25 0.88
C GLN A 27 8.88 10.36 1.03
N SER A 28 8.82 11.23 0.03
CA SER A 28 7.88 12.33 0.07
C SER A 28 6.45 11.82 -0.12
N ARG A 29 5.51 12.56 0.46
CA ARG A 29 4.10 12.21 0.31
C ARG A 29 3.69 12.22 -1.16
N LEU A 30 4.20 13.15 -1.91
CA LEU A 30 3.85 13.25 -3.32
C LEU A 30 4.24 11.99 -4.07
N ARG A 31 5.45 11.52 -3.83
CA ARG A 31 5.92 10.32 -4.49
C ARG A 31 5.17 9.09 -4.02
N LEU A 32 4.93 9.00 -2.72
CA LEU A 32 4.17 7.86 -2.19
C LEU A 32 2.75 7.86 -2.71
N GLY A 33 2.15 9.05 -2.83
CA GLY A 33 0.82 9.13 -3.37
C GLY A 33 0.73 8.60 -4.79
N TYR A 34 1.75 8.92 -5.59
CA TYR A 34 1.79 8.44 -6.95
C TYR A 34 1.90 6.90 -6.99
N VAL A 35 2.80 6.39 -6.17
CA VAL A 35 3.05 4.95 -6.16
C VAL A 35 1.84 4.18 -5.62
N THR A 36 1.24 4.65 -4.54
CA THR A 36 0.08 3.96 -3.98
C THR A 36 -1.09 4.00 -4.93
N ARG A 37 -1.24 5.11 -5.65
CA ARG A 37 -2.31 5.19 -6.63
C ARG A 37 -2.11 4.17 -7.73
N LYS A 38 -0.88 3.99 -8.16
CA LYS A 38 -0.59 3.01 -9.18
C LYS A 38 -0.88 1.60 -8.67
N LEU A 39 -0.50 1.32 -7.43
CA LEU A 39 -0.78 0.02 -6.85
C LEU A 39 -2.27 -0.23 -6.74
N LEU A 40 -3.04 0.80 -6.40
CA LEU A 40 -4.48 0.67 -6.33
C LEU A 40 -5.06 0.35 -7.71
N ASN A 41 -4.58 1.06 -8.73
CA ASN A 41 -5.07 0.83 -10.09
C ASN A 41 -4.74 -0.57 -10.57
N GLU A 42 -3.65 -1.13 -10.11
CA GLU A 42 -3.25 -2.46 -10.51
C GLU A 42 -3.87 -3.55 -9.63
N GLY A 43 -4.62 -3.14 -8.63
CA GLY A 43 -5.28 -4.11 -7.76
C GLY A 43 -4.36 -4.80 -6.79
N LYS A 44 -3.21 -4.21 -6.51
CA LYS A 44 -2.23 -4.81 -5.61
C LYS A 44 -2.42 -4.42 -4.16
N VAL A 45 -3.13 -3.34 -3.92
CA VAL A 45 -3.47 -2.92 -2.56
C VAL A 45 -4.87 -2.35 -2.60
N ILE A 46 -5.48 -2.21 -1.43
CA ILE A 46 -6.77 -1.56 -1.34
C ILE A 46 -6.66 -0.42 -0.35
N LYS A 47 -7.57 0.51 -0.46
CA LYS A 47 -7.59 1.65 0.43
C LYS A 47 -8.96 1.77 1.07
N VAL A 48 -8.98 1.80 2.40
CA VAL A 48 -10.22 1.95 3.13
C VAL A 48 -10.01 3.11 4.09
N GLU A 49 -10.80 4.17 3.89
CA GLU A 49 -10.73 5.39 4.66
C GLU A 49 -9.31 5.90 4.63
N ASN A 50 -8.46 6.06 5.11
CA ASN A 50 -7.15 6.62 4.89
C ASN A 50 -6.04 5.58 5.10
N LYS A 51 -6.40 4.32 5.10
CA LYS A 51 -5.44 3.26 5.30
C LYS A 51 -5.32 2.39 4.08
N TYR A 52 -4.11 1.96 3.80
CA TYR A 52 -3.84 1.04 2.71
C TYR A 52 -3.65 -0.35 3.28
N PHE A 53 -4.30 -1.31 2.68
CA PHE A 53 -4.25 -2.70 3.15
C PHE A 53 -3.71 -3.59 2.05
N PRO A 54 -3.03 -4.67 2.43
CA PRO A 54 -2.60 -5.62 1.41
C PRO A 54 -3.78 -6.38 0.84
N VAL A 55 -3.66 -6.74 -0.42
CA VAL A 55 -4.67 -7.58 -1.05
C VAL A 55 -4.25 -9.01 -0.79
N THR A 56 -5.05 -9.70 -0.04
CA THR A 56 -4.71 -11.07 0.18
C THR A 56 -5.42 -11.85 -0.87
N GLU A 57 -4.86 -12.59 -1.54
CA GLU A 57 -5.28 -13.20 -2.55
C GLU A 57 -6.06 -14.25 -2.33
N THR A 58 -6.50 -14.67 -2.13
CA THR A 58 -7.16 -15.64 -1.83
C THR A 58 -7.94 -16.11 -2.56
N VAL A 59 -8.29 -16.34 -2.98
CA VAL A 59 -8.94 -16.81 -3.58
C VAL A 59 -9.57 -17.67 -3.89
N GLU A 60 -9.79 -17.78 -3.75
CA GLU A 60 -10.25 -18.42 -4.03
C GLU A 60 -10.70 -19.13 -4.51
N LYS A 61 -11.03 -19.71 -4.55
CA LYS A 61 -11.30 -20.37 -4.93
C LYS A 61 -11.84 -21.01 -5.18
N TYR A 62 -12.37 -21.28 -5.32
CA TYR A 62 -13.02 -21.98 -5.43
C TYR A 62 -13.10 -22.61 -5.79
#